data_0d03265babed76f66b3e85acb9246e3e
#
_entry.id   0d03265babed76f66b3e85acb9246e3e
#
_cell.length_a   1.000
_cell.length_b   1.000
_cell.length_c   1.000
_cell.angle_alpha   90.00
_cell.angle_beta   90.00
_cell.angle_gamma   90.00
#
_symmetry.space_group_name_H-M   'P 1'
#
loop_
_entity.id
_entity.type
_entity.pdbx_description
1 polymer ?
#
loop_
_entity_poly.entity_id
_entity_poly.type
_entity_poly.pdbx_seq_one_letter_code
_entity_poly.pdbx_strand_id
1 'polypeptide(L)'
;MANHDHSFQGYDLTTFSSSASYIGTITHRNLNYMWDRHVRLGGGTRVMTGWQKVKELHFTKHSESATHHPVYGWQAGPQTPMLRLLLLLDGEATDMDEFELDLLGLSWAHVTIFLIGVDGCPHHHRHANELQRISDVNHHVSFVDAQGNTPERFVTHELLKRHLGYELSMEEFEGIEELPEYTE
;
A
#
# COMPACT_ATOMS: atom_id res chain seq x y z
N MET A 1 1.10 1.17 -12.60
CA MET A 1 1.33 -0.17 -12.04
C MET A 1 0.73 -1.26 -12.91
N ALA A 2 -0.59 -1.35 -13.07
CA ALA A 2 -1.24 -2.40 -13.88
C ALA A 2 -0.79 -2.45 -15.35
N ASN A 3 -0.14 -1.42 -15.86
CA ASN A 3 0.37 -1.35 -17.23
C ASN A 3 1.80 -1.89 -17.40
N HIS A 4 2.57 -2.05 -16.32
CA HIS A 4 3.99 -2.35 -16.38
C HIS A 4 4.33 -3.79 -16.01
N ASP A 5 3.41 -4.50 -15.37
CA ASP A 5 3.60 -5.92 -15.03
C ASP A 5 2.62 -6.81 -15.78
N HIS A 6 3.02 -7.28 -16.96
CA HIS A 6 2.23 -8.18 -17.80
C HIS A 6 2.04 -9.59 -17.22
N SER A 7 2.82 -9.97 -16.21
CA SER A 7 2.69 -11.25 -15.51
C SER A 7 1.62 -11.22 -14.43
N PHE A 8 1.16 -10.05 -14.04
CA PHE A 8 0.23 -9.85 -12.94
C PHE A 8 -1.22 -9.92 -13.41
N GLN A 9 -2.00 -10.81 -12.81
CA GLN A 9 -3.44 -10.98 -13.14
C GLN A 9 -4.33 -9.89 -12.52
N GLY A 10 -3.79 -9.02 -11.67
CA GLY A 10 -4.49 -7.93 -10.99
C GLY A 10 -4.11 -7.82 -9.51
N TYR A 11 -4.67 -6.80 -8.86
CA TYR A 11 -4.45 -6.51 -7.44
C TYR A 11 -5.77 -6.59 -6.69
N ASP A 12 -5.77 -7.20 -5.52
CA ASP A 12 -6.91 -7.20 -4.63
C ASP A 12 -7.08 -5.80 -4.00
N LEU A 13 -8.24 -5.18 -4.18
CA LEU A 13 -8.57 -3.87 -3.66
C LEU A 13 -9.38 -3.98 -2.37
N THR A 14 -8.87 -3.38 -1.32
CA THR A 14 -9.58 -3.17 -0.05
C THR A 14 -9.65 -1.67 0.24
N THR A 15 -10.83 -1.17 0.55
CA THR A 15 -11.04 0.20 1.03
C THR A 15 -11.32 0.20 2.52
N PHE A 16 -10.93 1.25 3.21
CA PHE A 16 -11.16 1.39 4.64
C PHE A 16 -11.39 2.85 5.04
N SER A 17 -12.16 3.02 6.12
CA SER A 17 -12.38 4.27 6.83
C SER A 17 -12.70 3.94 8.29
N SER A 18 -13.92 4.12 8.78
CA SER A 18 -14.40 3.56 10.06
C SER A 18 -14.66 2.05 9.99
N SER A 19 -14.80 1.50 8.78
CA SER A 19 -14.93 0.07 8.48
C SER A 19 -14.09 -0.26 7.25
N ALA A 20 -13.81 -1.55 7.03
CA ALA A 20 -13.06 -2.00 5.87
C ALA A 20 -13.87 -2.97 5.02
N SER A 21 -13.72 -2.87 3.69
CA SER A 21 -14.42 -3.70 2.72
C SER A 21 -13.47 -4.19 1.63
N TYR A 22 -13.52 -5.49 1.36
CA TYR A 22 -12.93 -6.05 0.16
C TYR A 22 -13.83 -5.74 -1.04
N ILE A 23 -13.28 -5.10 -2.05
CA ILE A 23 -14.04 -4.64 -3.22
C ILE A 23 -13.94 -5.63 -4.38
N GLY A 24 -12.80 -6.26 -4.53
CA GLY A 24 -12.52 -7.19 -5.62
C GLY A 24 -11.15 -6.98 -6.23
N THR A 25 -10.89 -7.66 -7.34
CA THR A 25 -9.60 -7.57 -8.04
C THR A 25 -9.63 -6.46 -9.07
N ILE A 26 -8.69 -5.53 -8.97
CA ILE A 26 -8.46 -4.48 -9.97
C ILE A 26 -7.42 -4.94 -10.99
N THR A 27 -7.70 -4.60 -12.24
CA THR A 27 -6.85 -4.85 -13.40
C THR A 27 -6.74 -3.57 -14.20
N HIS A 28 -5.83 -3.51 -15.17
CA HIS A 28 -5.78 -2.40 -16.11
C HIS A 28 -7.14 -2.10 -16.78
N ARG A 29 -7.95 -3.13 -17.07
CA ARG A 29 -9.22 -2.96 -17.78
C ARG A 29 -10.36 -2.37 -16.93
N ASN A 30 -10.35 -2.58 -15.62
CA ASN A 30 -11.44 -2.16 -14.73
C ASN A 30 -11.03 -1.08 -13.73
N LEU A 31 -9.76 -0.63 -13.74
CA LEU A 31 -9.21 0.29 -12.74
C LEU A 31 -10.07 1.56 -12.58
N ASN A 32 -10.33 2.28 -13.66
CA ASN A 32 -11.08 3.53 -13.60
C ASN A 32 -12.49 3.31 -13.05
N TYR A 33 -13.19 2.29 -13.55
CA TYR A 33 -14.54 1.94 -13.07
C TYR A 33 -14.55 1.59 -11.58
N MET A 34 -13.59 0.77 -11.13
CA MET A 34 -13.51 0.34 -9.73
C MET A 34 -13.13 1.50 -8.82
N TRP A 35 -12.22 2.37 -9.28
CA TRP A 35 -11.81 3.55 -8.54
C TRP A 35 -12.97 4.52 -8.36
N ASP A 36 -13.59 4.97 -9.43
CA ASP A 36 -14.67 5.96 -9.39
C ASP A 36 -15.87 5.50 -8.57
N ARG A 37 -16.13 4.19 -8.59
CA ARG A 37 -17.30 3.63 -7.91
C ARG A 37 -17.07 3.35 -6.42
N HIS A 38 -15.88 2.91 -6.05
CA HIS A 38 -15.62 2.33 -4.73
C HIS A 38 -14.62 3.11 -3.88
N VAL A 39 -13.71 3.88 -4.48
CA VAL A 39 -12.76 4.69 -3.72
C VAL A 39 -13.37 6.05 -3.46
N ARG A 40 -13.59 6.36 -2.19
CA ARG A 40 -14.07 7.65 -1.74
C ARG A 40 -13.15 8.15 -0.65
N LEU A 41 -12.58 9.32 -0.87
CA LEU A 41 -11.75 10.00 0.11
C LEU A 41 -12.64 10.80 1.06
N GLY A 42 -12.29 10.81 2.34
CA GLY A 42 -12.96 11.59 3.39
C GLY A 42 -13.58 10.73 4.50
N GLY A 43 -13.79 11.36 5.65
CA GLY A 43 -14.26 10.72 6.88
C GLY A 43 -13.12 10.38 7.84
N GLY A 44 -13.44 9.87 9.04
CA GLY A 44 -12.41 9.44 9.99
C GLY A 44 -11.70 8.18 9.48
N THR A 45 -10.38 8.20 9.50
CA THR A 45 -9.56 7.06 9.03
C THR A 45 -9.12 6.21 10.21
N ARG A 46 -9.39 4.91 10.13
CA ARG A 46 -8.90 3.88 11.05
C ARG A 46 -8.09 2.85 10.26
N VAL A 47 -6.77 3.02 10.25
CA VAL A 47 -5.86 2.16 9.47
C VAL A 47 -5.90 0.71 9.95
N MET A 48 -6.07 0.48 11.25
CA MET A 48 -6.17 -0.86 11.83
C MET A 48 -7.37 -1.66 11.30
N THR A 49 -8.49 -1.01 10.97
CA THR A 49 -9.63 -1.70 10.31
C THR A 49 -9.24 -2.28 8.95
N GLY A 50 -8.54 -1.49 8.13
CA GLY A 50 -8.02 -1.94 6.84
C GLY A 50 -6.96 -3.03 7.00
N TRP A 51 -6.04 -2.82 7.92
CA TRP A 51 -4.96 -3.74 8.22
C TRP A 51 -5.46 -5.12 8.67
N GLN A 52 -6.42 -5.16 9.61
CA GLN A 52 -7.03 -6.42 10.06
C GLN A 52 -7.81 -7.11 8.94
N LYS A 53 -8.49 -6.36 8.07
CA LYS A 53 -9.20 -6.92 6.93
C LYS A 53 -8.24 -7.59 5.93
N VAL A 54 -7.13 -6.95 5.65
CA VAL A 54 -6.08 -7.51 4.76
C VAL A 54 -5.46 -8.77 5.38
N LYS A 55 -5.16 -8.75 6.68
CA LYS A 55 -4.69 -9.94 7.43
C LYS A 55 -5.68 -11.10 7.29
N GLU A 56 -6.95 -10.86 7.57
CA GLU A 56 -8.02 -11.86 7.46
C GLU A 56 -8.08 -12.47 6.06
N LEU A 57 -8.11 -11.64 5.02
CA LEU A 57 -8.18 -12.08 3.63
C LEU A 57 -6.97 -12.94 3.24
N HIS A 58 -5.77 -12.48 3.59
CA HIS A 58 -4.53 -13.18 3.27
C HIS A 58 -4.48 -14.56 3.94
N PHE A 59 -4.68 -14.63 5.24
CA PHE A 59 -4.56 -15.87 6.00
C PHE A 59 -5.73 -16.83 5.75
N THR A 60 -6.93 -16.33 5.46
CA THR A 60 -8.04 -17.18 5.03
C THR A 60 -7.74 -17.84 3.68
N LYS A 61 -7.18 -17.07 2.73
CA LYS A 61 -6.77 -17.58 1.42
C LYS A 61 -5.67 -18.65 1.52
N HIS A 62 -4.81 -18.56 2.53
CA HIS A 62 -3.68 -19.45 2.76
C HIS A 62 -3.81 -20.30 4.04
N SER A 63 -5.05 -20.61 4.44
CA SER A 63 -5.36 -21.34 5.68
C SER A 63 -4.75 -22.75 5.76
N GLU A 64 -4.35 -23.33 4.64
CA GLU A 64 -3.66 -24.63 4.61
C GLU A 64 -2.20 -24.55 5.14
N SER A 65 -1.58 -23.37 5.06
CA SER A 65 -0.18 -23.14 5.46
C SER A 65 -0.04 -22.17 6.64
N ALA A 66 -1.13 -21.54 7.06
CA ALA A 66 -1.18 -20.65 8.21
C ALA A 66 -1.90 -21.30 9.37
N THR A 67 -1.61 -20.86 10.59
CA THR A 67 -2.29 -21.33 11.81
C THR A 67 -2.98 -20.17 12.51
N HIS A 68 -4.16 -20.43 13.07
CA HIS A 68 -4.87 -19.46 13.89
C HIS A 68 -4.76 -19.84 15.37
N HIS A 69 -4.05 -19.01 16.14
CA HIS A 69 -3.95 -19.17 17.59
C HIS A 69 -5.03 -18.34 18.30
N PRO A 70 -5.75 -18.90 19.30
CA PRO A 70 -6.86 -18.19 19.95
C PRO A 70 -6.47 -16.87 20.63
N VAL A 71 -5.20 -16.74 21.07
CA VAL A 71 -4.68 -15.55 21.76
C VAL A 71 -3.91 -14.64 20.82
N TYR A 72 -3.06 -15.22 19.96
CA TYR A 72 -2.13 -14.45 19.11
C TYR A 72 -2.66 -14.20 17.68
N GLY A 73 -3.85 -14.72 17.35
CA GLY A 73 -4.44 -14.61 16.02
C GLY A 73 -3.69 -15.44 14.97
N TRP A 74 -3.76 -15.00 13.74
CA TRP A 74 -3.12 -15.67 12.61
C TRP A 74 -1.60 -15.59 12.65
N GLN A 75 -0.96 -16.72 12.36
CA GLN A 75 0.48 -16.87 12.27
C GLN A 75 0.84 -17.53 10.92
N ALA A 76 1.78 -16.93 10.20
CA ALA A 76 2.32 -17.49 8.97
C ALA A 76 3.17 -18.74 9.26
N GLY A 77 2.94 -19.79 8.50
CA GLY A 77 3.83 -20.95 8.46
C GLY A 77 4.92 -20.81 7.39
N PRO A 78 5.87 -21.76 7.34
CA PRO A 78 6.98 -21.71 6.38
C PRO A 78 6.56 -21.71 4.90
N GLN A 79 5.38 -22.24 4.62
CA GLN A 79 4.81 -22.33 3.27
C GLN A 79 3.79 -21.22 2.96
N THR A 80 3.50 -20.34 3.93
CA THR A 80 2.58 -19.22 3.70
C THR A 80 3.25 -18.20 2.79
N PRO A 81 2.65 -17.89 1.62
CA PRO A 81 3.23 -16.90 0.72
C PRO A 81 3.32 -15.52 1.39
N MET A 82 4.38 -14.80 1.08
CA MET A 82 4.56 -13.43 1.56
C MET A 82 3.52 -12.51 0.91
N LEU A 83 2.73 -11.80 1.70
CA LEU A 83 1.84 -10.76 1.18
C LEU A 83 2.66 -9.56 0.68
N ARG A 84 2.27 -9.00 -0.44
CA ARG A 84 2.75 -7.69 -0.91
C ARG A 84 1.60 -6.70 -0.85
N LEU A 85 1.71 -5.72 0.02
CA LEU A 85 0.68 -4.71 0.27
C LEU A 85 1.18 -3.34 -0.15
N LEU A 86 0.35 -2.65 -0.93
CA LEU A 86 0.45 -1.23 -1.16
C LEU A 86 -0.62 -0.53 -0.33
N LEU A 87 -0.21 0.34 0.57
CA LEU A 87 -1.09 1.10 1.44
C LEU A 87 -1.00 2.60 1.10
N LEU A 88 -2.14 3.18 0.75
CA LEU A 88 -2.28 4.61 0.52
C LEU A 88 -3.00 5.23 1.72
N LEU A 89 -2.38 6.21 2.37
CA LEU A 89 -2.95 6.96 3.49
C LEU A 89 -3.06 8.45 3.12
N ASP A 90 -4.25 9.01 3.30
CA ASP A 90 -4.55 10.42 3.08
C ASP A 90 -4.79 11.12 4.43
N GLY A 91 -3.78 11.59 5.10
CA GLY A 91 -3.92 12.31 6.36
C GLY A 91 -3.84 11.40 7.60
N GLU A 92 -4.48 11.80 8.70
CA GLU A 92 -4.35 11.17 10.02
C GLU A 92 -5.31 10.01 10.23
N ALA A 93 -4.76 8.83 10.46
CA ALA A 93 -5.52 7.76 11.08
C ALA A 93 -5.46 7.90 12.63
N THR A 94 -6.60 7.66 13.29
CA THR A 94 -6.71 7.80 14.76
C THR A 94 -6.03 6.68 15.54
N ASP A 95 -5.63 5.61 14.86
CA ASP A 95 -5.05 4.39 15.42
C ASP A 95 -3.66 4.08 14.83
N MET A 96 -2.92 5.12 14.43
CA MET A 96 -1.57 4.99 13.86
C MET A 96 -0.58 4.34 14.83
N ASP A 97 -0.64 4.68 16.12
CA ASP A 97 0.28 4.13 17.13
C ASP A 97 0.18 2.59 17.21
N GLU A 98 -1.03 2.01 17.11
CA GLU A 98 -1.22 0.56 17.07
C GLU A 98 -0.69 -0.06 15.78
N PHE A 99 -0.90 0.61 14.66
CA PHE A 99 -0.39 0.16 13.36
C PHE A 99 1.13 0.17 13.29
N GLU A 100 1.77 1.22 13.81
CA GLU A 100 3.22 1.34 13.90
C GLU A 100 3.85 0.20 14.72
N LEU A 101 3.19 -0.20 15.83
CA LEU A 101 3.62 -1.36 16.62
C LEU A 101 3.52 -2.68 15.84
N ASP A 102 2.45 -2.90 15.09
CA ASP A 102 2.31 -4.08 14.24
C ASP A 102 3.37 -4.13 13.14
N LEU A 103 3.74 -2.97 12.57
CA LEU A 103 4.78 -2.86 11.55
C LEU A 103 6.18 -3.16 12.08
N LEU A 104 6.50 -2.80 13.32
CA LEU A 104 7.80 -3.08 13.92
C LEU A 104 8.09 -4.58 13.99
N GLY A 105 7.08 -5.41 14.26
CA GLY A 105 7.18 -6.87 14.33
C GLY A 105 6.84 -7.60 13.03
N LEU A 106 6.64 -6.87 11.93
CA LEU A 106 6.16 -7.44 10.67
C LEU A 106 7.20 -8.36 10.04
N SER A 107 6.79 -9.59 9.69
CA SER A 107 7.66 -10.60 9.04
C SER A 107 6.94 -11.44 7.97
N TRP A 108 5.62 -11.34 7.85
CA TRP A 108 4.79 -12.16 6.95
C TRP A 108 4.29 -11.40 5.72
N ALA A 109 4.57 -10.10 5.63
CA ALA A 109 4.20 -9.25 4.50
C ALA A 109 5.32 -8.27 4.17
N HIS A 110 5.36 -7.82 2.92
CA HIS A 110 6.07 -6.61 2.50
C HIS A 110 5.04 -5.51 2.30
N VAL A 111 5.15 -4.44 3.08
CA VAL A 111 4.23 -3.30 3.05
C VAL A 111 4.96 -2.08 2.50
N THR A 112 4.42 -1.49 1.45
CA THR A 112 4.84 -0.17 0.97
C THR A 112 3.76 0.84 1.32
N ILE A 113 4.11 1.81 2.14
CA ILE A 113 3.21 2.84 2.65
C ILE A 113 3.49 4.14 1.92
N PHE A 114 2.47 4.69 1.27
CA PHE A 114 2.49 6.03 0.72
C PHE A 114 1.63 6.93 1.60
N LEU A 115 2.28 7.88 2.25
CA LEU A 115 1.59 8.91 2.98
C LEU A 115 1.38 10.11 2.04
N ILE A 116 0.13 10.30 1.61
CA ILE A 116 -0.29 11.41 0.76
C ILE A 116 -0.80 12.48 1.73
N GLY A 117 0.10 13.31 2.23
CA GLY A 117 -0.20 14.26 3.30
C GLY A 117 -0.91 15.52 2.82
N VAL A 118 -1.68 16.08 3.73
CA VAL A 118 -2.13 17.47 3.64
C VAL A 118 -1.05 18.33 4.29
N ASP A 119 -0.42 19.19 3.53
CA ASP A 119 0.63 20.09 4.00
C ASP A 119 0.21 20.85 5.26
N GLY A 120 1.10 20.90 6.25
CA GLY A 120 0.96 21.74 7.43
C GLY A 120 0.30 21.11 8.66
N CYS A 121 -0.04 19.81 8.63
CA CYS A 121 -0.54 19.13 9.83
C CYS A 121 0.63 18.67 10.74
N PRO A 122 0.73 19.14 12.01
CA PRO A 122 1.83 18.76 12.90
C PRO A 122 1.86 17.25 13.21
N HIS A 123 0.70 16.59 13.24
CA HIS A 123 0.61 15.16 13.50
C HIS A 123 1.10 14.34 12.30
N HIS A 124 0.89 14.82 11.09
CA HIS A 124 1.42 14.21 9.87
C HIS A 124 2.94 14.02 9.96
N HIS A 125 3.69 15.05 10.38
CA HIS A 125 5.13 14.95 10.53
C HIS A 125 5.58 13.95 11.59
N ARG A 126 4.83 13.79 12.68
CA ARG A 126 5.13 12.80 13.70
C ARG A 126 5.04 11.36 13.12
N HIS A 127 3.95 11.04 12.48
CA HIS A 127 3.73 9.70 11.90
C HIS A 127 4.66 9.44 10.70
N ALA A 128 4.93 10.44 9.87
CA ALA A 128 5.91 10.34 8.79
C ALA A 128 7.30 9.99 9.31
N ASN A 129 7.77 10.65 10.36
CA ASN A 129 9.05 10.37 10.98
C ASN A 129 9.11 8.96 11.61
N GLU A 130 8.03 8.52 12.26
CA GLU A 130 7.97 7.20 12.86
C GLU A 130 7.90 6.10 11.79
N LEU A 131 7.12 6.25 10.73
CA LEU A 131 7.07 5.33 9.60
C LEU A 131 8.43 5.24 8.87
N GLN A 132 9.13 6.36 8.72
CA GLN A 132 10.48 6.36 8.17
C GLN A 132 11.42 5.56 9.08
N ARG A 133 11.40 5.80 10.39
CA ARG A 133 12.22 5.05 11.36
C ARG A 133 11.92 3.55 11.32
N ILE A 134 10.65 3.16 11.20
CA ILE A 134 10.26 1.76 11.08
C ILE A 134 10.81 1.16 9.78
N SER A 135 10.72 1.87 8.67
CA SER A 135 11.25 1.40 7.39
C SER A 135 12.78 1.23 7.40
N ASP A 136 13.47 2.03 8.21
CA ASP A 136 14.95 1.92 8.35
C ASP A 136 15.36 0.69 9.16
N VAL A 137 14.54 0.23 10.10
CA VAL A 137 14.86 -0.91 10.98
C VAL A 137 14.20 -2.22 10.56
N ASN A 138 13.10 -2.19 9.80
CA ASN A 138 12.40 -3.39 9.31
C ASN A 138 12.34 -3.40 7.78
N HIS A 139 13.13 -4.25 7.15
CA HIS A 139 13.20 -4.40 5.68
C HIS A 139 11.90 -4.90 5.03
N HIS A 140 10.91 -5.35 5.81
CA HIS A 140 9.57 -5.67 5.34
C HIS A 140 8.67 -4.45 5.16
N VAL A 141 9.09 -3.29 5.65
CA VAL A 141 8.35 -2.04 5.55
C VAL A 141 9.12 -1.06 4.66
N SER A 142 8.43 -0.46 3.73
CA SER A 142 8.92 0.66 2.92
C SER A 142 7.98 1.83 3.11
N PHE A 143 8.54 3.00 3.37
CA PHE A 143 7.77 4.23 3.54
C PHE A 143 8.14 5.26 2.49
N VAL A 144 7.15 5.96 1.99
CA VAL A 144 7.30 7.04 1.03
C VAL A 144 6.38 8.19 1.46
N ASP A 145 6.98 9.33 1.79
CA ASP A 145 6.23 10.56 2.02
C ASP A 145 5.99 11.24 0.66
N ALA A 146 4.79 11.04 0.12
CA ALA A 146 4.41 11.52 -1.20
C ALA A 146 3.84 12.95 -1.11
N GLN A 147 4.62 13.90 -0.61
CA GLN A 147 4.29 15.33 -0.63
C GLN A 147 4.65 15.93 -1.99
N GLY A 148 3.71 16.63 -2.62
CA GLY A 148 4.01 17.36 -3.85
C GLY A 148 2.83 17.49 -4.81
N ASN A 149 3.05 18.22 -5.89
CA ASN A 149 2.02 18.60 -6.87
C ASN A 149 1.58 17.47 -7.81
N THR A 150 2.27 16.32 -7.81
CA THR A 150 1.96 15.18 -8.69
C THR A 150 2.17 13.85 -7.96
N PRO A 151 1.34 13.55 -6.93
CA PRO A 151 1.51 12.35 -6.12
C PRO A 151 1.41 11.04 -6.92
N GLU A 152 0.59 11.00 -7.98
CA GLU A 152 0.42 9.81 -8.82
C GLU A 152 1.72 9.42 -9.53
N ARG A 153 2.44 10.41 -10.07
CA ARG A 153 3.72 10.19 -10.77
C ARG A 153 4.78 9.70 -9.81
N PHE A 154 4.89 10.34 -8.65
CA PHE A 154 5.85 9.97 -7.63
C PHE A 154 5.60 8.55 -7.09
N VAL A 155 4.33 8.21 -6.80
CA VAL A 155 3.92 6.87 -6.37
C VAL A 155 4.28 5.83 -7.44
N THR A 156 4.00 6.11 -8.71
CA THR A 156 4.31 5.18 -9.82
C THR A 156 5.81 4.97 -9.95
N HIS A 157 6.61 6.02 -9.93
CA HIS A 157 8.06 5.95 -10.00
C HIS A 157 8.66 5.11 -8.86
N GLU A 158 8.28 5.39 -7.61
CA GLU A 158 8.79 4.66 -6.45
C GLU A 158 8.38 3.18 -6.47
N LEU A 159 7.19 2.87 -6.97
CA LEU A 159 6.75 1.48 -7.12
C LEU A 159 7.54 0.74 -8.19
N LEU A 160 7.80 1.37 -9.33
CA LEU A 160 8.65 0.80 -10.38
C LEU A 160 10.05 0.50 -9.84
N LYS A 161 10.63 1.46 -9.13
CA LYS A 161 11.96 1.33 -8.53
C LYS A 161 12.03 0.20 -7.49
N ARG A 162 11.08 0.16 -6.54
CA ARG A 162 11.14 -0.74 -5.39
C ARG A 162 10.64 -2.16 -5.67
N HIS A 163 9.60 -2.31 -6.49
CA HIS A 163 8.95 -3.60 -6.73
C HIS A 163 9.37 -4.27 -8.02
N LEU A 164 9.76 -3.53 -9.02
CA LEU A 164 10.13 -4.05 -10.33
C LEU A 164 11.64 -3.96 -10.60
N GLY A 165 12.40 -3.35 -9.69
CA GLY A 165 13.86 -3.23 -9.80
C GLY A 165 14.32 -2.29 -10.91
N TYR A 166 13.48 -1.36 -11.34
CA TYR A 166 13.88 -0.33 -12.30
C TYR A 166 14.71 0.74 -11.60
N GLU A 167 15.97 0.89 -12.01
CA GLU A 167 16.84 1.98 -11.59
C GLU A 167 16.65 3.18 -12.52
N LEU A 168 15.46 3.80 -12.48
CA LEU A 168 15.17 5.01 -13.21
C LEU A 168 15.21 6.22 -12.25
N SER A 169 15.89 7.28 -12.67
CA SER A 169 15.75 8.58 -12.00
C SER A 169 14.37 9.17 -12.28
N MET A 170 13.95 10.16 -11.48
CA MET A 170 12.67 10.84 -11.69
C MET A 170 12.66 11.58 -13.05
N GLU A 171 13.80 12.17 -13.44
CA GLU A 171 13.98 12.84 -14.73
C GLU A 171 13.83 11.89 -15.92
N GLU A 172 14.40 10.69 -15.82
CA GLU A 172 14.27 9.65 -16.86
C GLU A 172 12.83 9.13 -16.95
N PHE A 173 12.14 8.98 -15.80
CA PHE A 173 10.74 8.58 -15.74
C PHE A 173 9.81 9.61 -16.37
N GLU A 174 10.01 10.90 -16.10
CA GLU A 174 9.27 12.00 -16.72
C GLU A 174 9.53 12.09 -18.23
N GLY A 175 10.76 11.86 -18.66
CA GLY A 175 11.13 11.83 -20.08
C GLY A 175 10.48 10.69 -20.88
N ILE A 176 10.12 9.58 -20.24
CA ILE A 176 9.40 8.47 -20.90
C ILE A 176 7.95 8.84 -21.23
N GLU A 177 7.30 9.68 -20.42
CA GLU A 177 5.93 10.11 -20.66
C GLU A 177 5.80 11.20 -21.76
N GLU A 178 6.89 11.88 -22.07
CA GLU A 178 6.93 12.89 -23.14
C GLU A 178 7.16 12.32 -24.55
N LEU A 179 7.23 11.00 -24.70
CA LEU A 179 7.33 10.40 -26.04
C LEU A 179 6.07 10.73 -26.85
N PRO A 180 6.22 11.22 -28.08
CA PRO A 180 5.12 11.77 -28.87
C PRO A 180 4.03 10.73 -29.11
N GLU A 181 2.77 11.17 -29.03
CA GLU A 181 1.62 10.43 -29.54
C GLU A 181 1.95 9.95 -30.97
N TYR A 182 1.88 8.64 -31.16
CA TYR A 182 1.92 8.08 -32.50
C TYR A 182 0.75 8.67 -33.31
N THR A 183 1.02 9.64 -34.14
CA THR A 183 0.12 10.03 -35.23
C THR A 183 0.18 8.91 -36.26
N GLU A 184 -0.91 8.17 -36.40
CA GLU A 184 -1.15 7.26 -37.53
C GLU A 184 -1.18 8.01 -38.86
#